data_a80a1584691168563e5421aeb5c4e58f
#
_entry.id   a80a1584691168563e5421aeb5c4e58f
#
_cell.length_a   1.000
_cell.length_b   1.000
_cell.length_c   1.000
_cell.angle_alpha   90.00
_cell.angle_beta   90.00
_cell.angle_gamma   90.00
#
_symmetry.space_group_name_H-M   'P 1'
#
loop_
_entity.id
_entity.type
_entity.pdbx_description
1 polymer ?
#
loop_
_entity_poly.entity_id
_entity_poly.type
_entity_poly.pdbx_seq_one_letter_code
_entity_poly.pdbx_strand_id
1 'polypeptide(L)'
;MPGWWRPKLRRTRAYLRAGVSSAEHERLAGCLEPAQLALFDRMQVADRRHGLDVMAELRRRGVSDRDVLLAGLLHDCGKDRRLRLVHRVAWSLGQRYGDWVWRVSEHLPTFRVGLTTLREHDERSAGLAQQAGCSSRTVDLIRNQDSPVDEEGRMLHEADEAN
;
A
#
# COMPACT_ATOMS: atom_id res chain seq x y z
N MET A 1 -18.75 -9.02 -20.10
CA MET A 1 -17.69 -8.29 -19.36
C MET A 1 -17.29 -9.02 -18.07
N PRO A 2 -16.71 -10.24 -18.14
CA PRO A 2 -16.38 -11.02 -16.90
C PRO A 2 -15.01 -10.70 -16.28
N GLY A 3 -14.19 -9.84 -16.90
CA GLY A 3 -12.79 -9.68 -16.51
C GLY A 3 -12.50 -8.80 -15.29
N TRP A 4 -13.31 -7.80 -15.02
CA TRP A 4 -13.03 -6.77 -14.00
C TRP A 4 -13.17 -7.25 -12.54
N TRP A 5 -14.07 -8.22 -12.29
CA TRP A 5 -14.30 -8.76 -10.94
C TRP A 5 -13.24 -9.76 -10.49
N ARG A 6 -12.62 -10.49 -11.42
CA ARG A 6 -11.63 -11.54 -11.08
C ARG A 6 -10.41 -11.02 -10.31
N PRO A 7 -9.74 -9.93 -10.73
CA PRO A 7 -8.63 -9.35 -9.96
C PRO A 7 -9.09 -8.86 -8.58
N LYS A 8 -10.26 -8.22 -8.50
CA LYS A 8 -10.79 -7.70 -7.22
C LYS A 8 -11.18 -8.80 -6.24
N LEU A 9 -11.78 -9.89 -6.72
CA LEU A 9 -12.06 -11.07 -5.90
C LEU A 9 -10.77 -11.75 -5.40
N ARG A 10 -9.73 -11.78 -6.25
CA ARG A 10 -8.42 -12.29 -5.85
C ARG A 10 -7.80 -11.44 -4.74
N ARG A 11 -7.78 -10.12 -4.91
CA ARG A 11 -7.30 -9.17 -3.89
C ARG A 11 -8.10 -9.26 -2.58
N THR A 12 -9.43 -9.37 -2.66
CA THR A 12 -10.29 -9.55 -1.46
C THR A 12 -9.98 -10.87 -0.75
N ARG A 13 -9.79 -11.96 -1.49
CA ARG A 13 -9.42 -13.26 -0.89
C ARG A 13 -8.03 -13.22 -0.27
N ALA A 14 -7.06 -12.57 -0.93
CA ALA A 14 -5.73 -12.35 -0.40
C ALA A 14 -5.79 -11.51 0.89
N TYR A 15 -6.57 -10.44 0.91
CA TYR A 15 -6.81 -9.62 2.11
C TYR A 15 -7.35 -10.45 3.29
N LEU A 16 -8.34 -11.31 3.05
CA LEU A 16 -8.96 -12.14 4.10
C LEU A 16 -8.05 -13.28 4.60
N ARG A 17 -7.06 -13.70 3.81
CA ARG A 17 -6.10 -14.75 4.14
C ARG A 17 -4.71 -14.21 4.45
N ALA A 18 -4.58 -12.89 4.52
CA ALA A 18 -3.30 -12.24 4.75
C ALA A 18 -2.66 -12.73 6.06
N GLY A 19 -1.38 -13.03 5.98
CA GLY A 19 -0.55 -13.39 7.11
C GLY A 19 0.90 -13.09 6.80
N VAL A 20 1.68 -12.79 7.83
CA VAL A 20 3.14 -12.70 7.77
C VAL A 20 3.68 -13.79 8.67
N SER A 21 4.48 -14.68 8.12
CA SER A 21 5.10 -15.76 8.89
C SER A 21 6.23 -15.23 9.76
N SER A 22 6.53 -15.94 10.87
CA SER A 22 7.66 -15.60 11.74
C SER A 22 8.98 -15.54 10.96
N ALA A 23 9.21 -16.47 10.03
CA ALA A 23 10.41 -16.48 9.22
C ALA A 23 10.54 -15.28 8.26
N GLU A 24 9.42 -14.75 7.73
CA GLU A 24 9.42 -13.51 6.95
C GLU A 24 9.72 -12.31 7.84
N HIS A 25 9.10 -12.25 9.01
CA HIS A 25 9.33 -11.18 9.98
C HIS A 25 10.78 -11.15 10.47
N GLU A 26 11.36 -12.30 10.83
CA GLU A 26 12.77 -12.43 11.23
C GLU A 26 13.74 -11.96 10.13
N ARG A 27 13.45 -12.30 8.87
CA ARG A 27 14.24 -11.80 7.72
C ARG A 27 14.18 -10.28 7.58
N LEU A 28 12.99 -9.69 7.78
CA LEU A 28 12.85 -8.23 7.79
C LEU A 28 13.61 -7.62 8.97
N ALA A 29 13.52 -8.18 10.17
CA ALA A 29 14.24 -7.71 11.34
C ALA A 29 15.77 -7.73 11.17
N GLY A 30 16.29 -8.61 10.32
CA GLY A 30 17.71 -8.65 9.95
C GLY A 30 18.13 -7.62 8.90
N CYS A 31 17.19 -6.96 8.22
CA CYS A 31 17.46 -6.06 7.10
C CYS A 31 16.99 -4.62 7.32
N LEU A 32 16.01 -4.41 8.19
CA LEU A 32 15.40 -3.11 8.47
C LEU A 32 16.01 -2.48 9.73
N GLU A 33 16.06 -1.15 9.74
CA GLU A 33 16.32 -0.41 10.96
C GLU A 33 15.16 -0.58 11.96
N PRO A 34 15.40 -0.51 13.27
CA PRO A 34 14.35 -0.74 14.28
C PRO A 34 13.09 0.13 14.09
N ALA A 35 13.25 1.39 13.67
CA ALA A 35 12.14 2.29 13.44
C ALA A 35 11.33 1.91 12.17
N GLN A 36 11.99 1.42 11.13
CA GLN A 36 11.37 0.92 9.90
C GLN A 36 10.57 -0.37 10.17
N LEU A 37 11.14 -1.29 10.94
CA LEU A 37 10.47 -2.51 11.38
C LEU A 37 9.25 -2.19 12.24
N ALA A 38 9.38 -1.28 13.20
CA ALA A 38 8.27 -0.83 14.03
C ALA A 38 7.16 -0.18 13.20
N LEU A 39 7.50 0.57 12.15
CA LEU A 39 6.54 1.14 11.21
C LEU A 39 5.79 0.03 10.45
N PHE A 40 6.49 -0.96 9.93
CA PHE A 40 5.90 -2.13 9.27
C PHE A 40 4.95 -2.88 10.22
N ASP A 41 5.34 -3.10 11.48
CA ASP A 41 4.53 -3.82 12.47
C ASP A 41 3.25 -3.08 12.87
N ARG A 42 3.22 -1.77 12.71
CA ARG A 42 2.03 -0.94 12.93
C ARG A 42 1.00 -1.02 11.80
N MET A 43 1.37 -1.50 10.63
CA MET A 43 0.44 -1.69 9.50
C MET A 43 -0.57 -2.81 9.81
N GLN A 44 -1.72 -2.78 9.13
CA GLN A 44 -2.66 -3.92 9.14
C GLN A 44 -2.00 -5.15 8.52
N VAL A 45 -2.36 -6.34 9.00
CA VAL A 45 -1.76 -7.60 8.52
C VAL A 45 -1.91 -7.77 6.99
N ALA A 46 -3.00 -7.30 6.43
CA ALA A 46 -3.23 -7.34 4.99
C ALA A 46 -2.31 -6.39 4.21
N ASP A 47 -2.05 -5.19 4.74
CA ASP A 47 -1.14 -4.22 4.13
C ASP A 47 0.32 -4.67 4.29
N ARG A 48 0.66 -5.31 5.42
CA ARG A 48 1.97 -5.98 5.61
C ARG A 48 2.20 -7.08 4.57
N ARG A 49 1.19 -7.93 4.34
CA ARG A 49 1.28 -8.99 3.32
C ARG A 49 1.42 -8.40 1.93
N HIS A 50 0.61 -7.39 1.60
CA HIS A 50 0.67 -6.69 0.32
C HIS A 50 2.05 -6.06 0.08
N GLY A 51 2.60 -5.32 1.04
CA GLY A 51 3.94 -4.75 0.92
C GLY A 51 5.04 -5.81 0.70
N LEU A 52 4.94 -6.97 1.35
CA LEU A 52 5.84 -8.10 1.10
C LEU A 52 5.68 -8.66 -0.32
N ASP A 53 4.45 -8.74 -0.84
CA ASP A 53 4.18 -9.25 -2.19
C ASP A 53 4.69 -8.27 -3.25
N VAL A 54 4.50 -6.95 -3.06
CA VAL A 54 5.06 -5.89 -3.92
C VAL A 54 6.60 -5.94 -3.92
N MET A 55 7.22 -6.05 -2.76
CA MET A 55 8.68 -6.18 -2.65
C MET A 55 9.19 -7.45 -3.35
N ALA A 56 8.48 -8.57 -3.23
CA ALA A 56 8.83 -9.81 -3.92
C ALA A 56 8.70 -9.69 -5.44
N GLU A 57 7.66 -9.02 -5.92
CA GLU A 57 7.45 -8.74 -7.35
C GLU A 57 8.57 -7.83 -7.91
N LEU A 58 8.95 -6.78 -7.19
CA LEU A 58 10.09 -5.93 -7.57
C LEU A 58 11.37 -6.75 -7.73
N ARG A 59 11.68 -7.62 -6.75
CA ARG A 59 12.84 -8.53 -6.84
C ARG A 59 12.75 -9.48 -8.04
N ARG A 60 11.57 -10.02 -8.33
CA ARG A 60 11.33 -10.88 -9.50
C ARG A 60 11.59 -10.14 -10.82
N ARG A 61 11.36 -8.83 -10.86
CA ARG A 61 11.65 -7.94 -11.98
C ARG A 61 13.14 -7.50 -12.05
N GLY A 62 13.97 -7.98 -11.13
CA GLY A 62 15.41 -7.70 -11.11
C GLY A 62 15.80 -6.46 -10.32
N VAL A 63 14.85 -5.83 -9.57
CA VAL A 63 15.16 -4.71 -8.70
C VAL A 63 15.93 -5.19 -7.48
N SER A 64 17.12 -4.64 -7.27
CA SER A 64 17.97 -4.90 -6.10
C SER A 64 18.22 -3.64 -5.26
N ASP A 65 17.81 -2.48 -5.75
CA ASP A 65 17.97 -1.22 -5.02
C ASP A 65 17.15 -1.25 -3.72
N ARG A 66 17.82 -0.90 -2.61
CA ARG A 66 17.26 -0.95 -1.27
C ARG A 66 16.11 0.04 -1.10
N ASP A 67 16.25 1.23 -1.67
CA ASP A 67 15.26 2.29 -1.50
C ASP A 67 13.95 1.96 -2.22
N VAL A 68 14.04 1.37 -3.40
CA VAL A 68 12.88 0.91 -4.18
C VAL A 68 12.17 -0.26 -3.47
N LEU A 69 12.94 -1.23 -2.96
CA LEU A 69 12.39 -2.37 -2.23
C LEU A 69 11.73 -1.94 -0.92
N LEU A 70 12.32 -0.98 -0.21
CA LEU A 70 11.78 -0.44 1.03
C LEU A 70 10.52 0.40 0.75
N ALA A 71 10.50 1.17 -0.35
CA ALA A 71 9.32 1.86 -0.79
C ALA A 71 8.17 0.87 -1.08
N GLY A 72 8.45 -0.23 -1.80
CA GLY A 72 7.46 -1.28 -2.06
C GLY A 72 6.91 -1.93 -0.78
N LEU A 73 7.75 -2.09 0.26
CA LEU A 73 7.33 -2.65 1.53
C LEU A 73 6.44 -1.70 2.35
N LEU A 74 6.72 -0.39 2.32
CA LEU A 74 6.14 0.61 3.22
C LEU A 74 5.16 1.59 2.56
N HIS A 75 4.93 1.51 1.23
CA HIS A 75 4.10 2.48 0.50
C HIS A 75 2.71 2.70 1.13
N ASP A 76 2.16 1.68 1.75
CA ASP A 76 0.83 1.66 2.36
C ASP A 76 0.82 1.92 3.88
N CYS A 77 1.94 2.27 4.50
CA CYS A 77 2.04 2.42 5.95
C CYS A 77 1.19 3.58 6.53
N GLY A 78 0.77 4.52 5.69
CA GLY A 78 -0.14 5.61 6.03
C GLY A 78 -1.62 5.24 6.04
N LYS A 79 -2.00 4.06 5.56
CA LYS A 79 -3.38 3.57 5.61
C LYS A 79 -3.79 3.32 7.07
N ASP A 80 -4.90 3.93 7.49
CA ASP A 80 -5.39 3.81 8.87
C ASP A 80 -5.90 2.37 9.13
N ARG A 81 -5.61 1.85 10.32
CA ARG A 81 -6.17 0.58 10.82
C ARG A 81 -7.71 0.55 10.85
N ARG A 82 -8.35 1.73 10.82
CA ARG A 82 -9.81 1.89 10.75
C ARG A 82 -10.37 1.72 9.34
N LEU A 83 -9.51 1.67 8.30
CA LEU A 83 -9.94 1.40 6.93
C LEU A 83 -10.41 -0.04 6.79
N ARG A 84 -11.74 -0.21 6.87
CA ARG A 84 -12.38 -1.51 6.64
C ARG A 84 -12.45 -1.81 5.14
N LEU A 85 -12.56 -3.09 4.79
CA LEU A 85 -12.74 -3.56 3.41
C LEU A 85 -13.85 -2.79 2.66
N VAL A 86 -14.92 -2.39 3.36
CA VAL A 86 -16.05 -1.62 2.79
C VAL A 86 -15.60 -0.25 2.22
N HIS A 87 -14.63 0.43 2.84
CA HIS A 87 -14.11 1.72 2.34
C HIS A 87 -13.29 1.51 1.04
N ARG A 88 -12.50 0.43 0.98
CA ARG A 88 -11.71 0.05 -0.22
C ARG A 88 -12.62 -0.34 -1.38
N VAL A 89 -13.73 -1.05 -1.09
CA VAL A 89 -14.75 -1.39 -2.09
C VAL A 89 -15.44 -0.13 -2.60
N ALA A 90 -15.87 0.77 -1.71
CA ALA A 90 -16.51 2.04 -2.07
C ALA A 90 -15.58 2.92 -2.92
N TRP A 91 -14.28 3.01 -2.57
CA TRP A 91 -13.27 3.70 -3.36
C TRP A 91 -13.16 3.13 -4.77
N SER A 92 -13.01 1.82 -4.89
CA SER A 92 -12.95 1.12 -6.18
C SER A 92 -14.21 1.30 -7.04
N LEU A 93 -15.38 1.37 -6.41
CA LEU A 93 -16.63 1.63 -7.11
C LEU A 93 -16.70 3.08 -7.59
N GLY A 94 -16.23 4.04 -6.78
CA GLY A 94 -16.16 5.45 -7.16
C GLY A 94 -15.25 5.67 -8.36
N GLN A 95 -14.07 5.07 -8.38
CA GLN A 95 -13.17 5.11 -9.53
C GLN A 95 -13.80 4.53 -10.82
N ARG A 96 -14.70 3.55 -10.69
CA ARG A 96 -15.31 2.87 -11.84
C ARG A 96 -16.60 3.53 -12.33
N TYR A 97 -17.42 4.04 -11.43
CA TYR A 97 -18.77 4.50 -11.71
C TYR A 97 -18.93 6.03 -11.54
N GLY A 98 -17.86 6.73 -11.14
CA GLY A 98 -17.82 8.18 -11.04
C GLY A 98 -18.11 8.74 -9.65
N ASP A 99 -17.94 10.04 -9.52
CA ASP A 99 -17.93 10.78 -8.25
C ASP A 99 -19.23 10.71 -7.45
N TRP A 100 -20.34 10.30 -8.05
CA TRP A 100 -21.62 10.18 -7.35
C TRP A 100 -21.56 9.15 -6.21
N VAL A 101 -20.78 8.07 -6.38
CA VAL A 101 -20.56 7.06 -5.33
C VAL A 101 -19.86 7.69 -4.13
N TRP A 102 -18.87 8.54 -4.37
CA TRP A 102 -18.17 9.26 -3.31
C TRP A 102 -19.09 10.28 -2.65
N ARG A 103 -19.85 11.07 -3.40
CA ARG A 103 -20.81 12.04 -2.86
C ARG A 103 -21.83 11.40 -1.95
N VAL A 104 -22.37 10.24 -2.31
CA VAL A 104 -23.32 9.50 -1.46
C VAL A 104 -22.61 8.96 -0.20
N SER A 105 -21.37 8.48 -0.35
CA SER A 105 -20.60 7.92 0.78
C SER A 105 -20.15 8.99 1.76
N GLU A 106 -19.89 10.23 1.32
CA GLU A 106 -19.47 11.37 2.15
C GLU A 106 -20.54 11.81 3.17
N HIS A 107 -21.81 11.49 2.93
CA HIS A 107 -22.90 11.74 3.92
C HIS A 107 -22.83 10.79 5.12
N LEU A 108 -22.04 9.72 5.07
CA LEU A 108 -21.81 8.81 6.17
C LEU A 108 -20.48 9.17 6.87
N PRO A 109 -20.48 9.59 8.16
CA PRO A 109 -19.30 10.11 8.85
C PRO A 109 -18.09 9.16 8.81
N THR A 110 -18.32 7.86 8.95
CA THR A 110 -17.28 6.82 8.88
C THR A 110 -16.66 6.70 7.49
N PHE A 111 -17.45 6.89 6.43
CA PHE A 111 -16.96 6.84 5.05
C PHE A 111 -16.17 8.11 4.67
N ARG A 112 -16.59 9.28 5.13
CA ARG A 112 -15.88 10.54 4.90
C ARG A 112 -14.43 10.46 5.40
N VAL A 113 -14.24 10.02 6.64
CA VAL A 113 -12.89 9.82 7.21
C VAL A 113 -12.09 8.80 6.41
N GLY A 114 -12.70 7.67 6.05
CA GLY A 114 -12.03 6.62 5.27
C GLY A 114 -11.61 7.08 3.87
N LEU A 115 -12.46 7.83 3.18
CA LEU A 115 -12.17 8.35 1.83
C LEU A 115 -11.08 9.45 1.86
N THR A 116 -11.10 10.35 2.85
CA THR A 116 -10.02 11.33 3.04
C THR A 116 -8.68 10.62 3.29
N THR A 117 -8.69 9.63 4.18
CA THR A 117 -7.47 8.82 4.45
C THR A 117 -6.95 8.12 3.18
N LEU A 118 -7.83 7.64 2.30
CA LEU A 118 -7.43 7.01 1.03
C LEU A 118 -6.89 8.01 0.01
N ARG A 119 -7.33 9.26 0.05
CA ARG A 119 -6.83 10.34 -0.84
C ARG A 119 -5.45 10.85 -0.41
N GLU A 120 -5.17 10.84 0.89
CA GLU A 120 -3.98 11.45 1.49
C GLU A 120 -2.96 10.39 1.97
N HIS A 121 -3.20 9.10 1.64
CA HIS A 121 -2.36 8.03 2.21
C HIS A 121 -0.91 8.08 1.72
N ASP A 122 -0.67 8.55 0.50
CA ASP A 122 0.68 8.64 -0.08
C ASP A 122 1.55 9.62 0.70
N GLU A 123 1.06 10.85 0.90
CA GLU A 123 1.78 11.87 1.65
C GLU A 123 1.95 11.45 3.12
N ARG A 124 0.94 10.84 3.70
CA ARG A 124 1.02 10.31 5.07
C ARG A 124 2.01 9.15 5.18
N SER A 125 2.02 8.23 4.21
CA SER A 125 3.01 7.13 4.15
C SER A 125 4.43 7.68 4.01
N ALA A 126 4.64 8.65 3.12
CA ALA A 126 5.92 9.32 2.94
C ALA A 126 6.40 10.01 4.23
N GLY A 127 5.50 10.73 4.93
CA GLY A 127 5.83 11.35 6.20
C GLY A 127 6.19 10.36 7.31
N LEU A 128 5.49 9.23 7.39
CA LEU A 128 5.81 8.16 8.36
C LEU A 128 7.13 7.46 8.01
N ALA A 129 7.40 7.20 6.74
CA ALA A 129 8.68 6.64 6.28
C ALA A 129 9.85 7.59 6.59
N GLN A 130 9.68 8.89 6.38
CA GLN A 130 10.67 9.89 6.76
C GLN A 130 10.96 9.88 8.28
N GLN A 131 9.92 9.83 9.11
CA GLN A 131 10.06 9.74 10.57
C GLN A 131 10.74 8.44 11.02
N ALA A 132 10.58 7.36 10.27
CA ALA A 132 11.25 6.08 10.50
C ALA A 132 12.71 6.04 9.96
N GLY A 133 13.24 7.16 9.48
CA GLY A 133 14.62 7.27 9.00
C GLY A 133 14.86 6.65 7.62
N CYS A 134 13.82 6.52 6.79
CA CYS A 134 14.02 6.15 5.41
C CYS A 134 14.74 7.27 4.63
N SER A 135 15.47 6.91 3.59
CA SER A 135 16.16 7.86 2.71
C SER A 135 15.16 8.80 2.01
N SER A 136 15.64 9.96 1.56
CA SER A 136 14.83 10.87 0.73
C SER A 136 14.30 10.16 -0.53
N ARG A 137 15.09 9.26 -1.10
CA ARG A 137 14.69 8.48 -2.29
C ARG A 137 13.49 7.57 -1.99
N THR A 138 13.54 6.78 -0.91
CA THR A 138 12.40 5.96 -0.46
C THR A 138 11.15 6.81 -0.23
N VAL A 139 11.30 7.95 0.44
CA VAL A 139 10.20 8.87 0.76
C VAL A 139 9.57 9.44 -0.52
N ASP A 140 10.38 9.85 -1.50
CA ASP A 140 9.90 10.40 -2.77
C ASP A 140 9.18 9.34 -3.63
N LEU A 141 9.69 8.11 -3.64
CA LEU A 141 9.03 6.98 -4.32
C LEU A 141 7.64 6.71 -3.72
N ILE A 142 7.52 6.71 -2.40
CA ILE A 142 6.24 6.52 -1.71
C ILE A 142 5.28 7.68 -1.99
N ARG A 143 5.77 8.92 -1.95
CA ARG A 143 4.96 10.12 -2.20
C ARG A 143 4.36 10.14 -3.60
N ASN A 144 5.12 9.69 -4.59
CA ASN A 144 4.73 9.73 -6.00
C ASN A 144 4.23 8.37 -6.54
N GLN A 145 3.82 7.44 -5.67
CA GLN A 145 3.44 6.08 -6.07
C GLN A 145 2.28 6.04 -7.08
N ASP A 146 1.29 6.92 -6.94
CA ASP A 146 0.14 7.01 -7.87
C ASP A 146 0.45 7.82 -9.14
N SER A 147 1.52 8.62 -9.14
CA SER A 147 1.94 9.46 -10.26
C SER A 147 3.47 9.44 -10.40
N PRO A 148 4.05 8.31 -10.81
CA PRO A 148 5.49 8.11 -10.83
C PRO A 148 6.19 9.07 -11.78
N VAL A 149 7.31 9.65 -11.32
CA VAL A 149 8.08 10.67 -12.04
C VAL A 149 9.30 10.09 -12.78
N ASP A 150 9.68 8.84 -12.49
CA ASP A 150 10.85 8.17 -13.07
C ASP A 150 10.63 6.67 -13.28
N GLU A 151 11.66 5.97 -13.77
CA GLU A 151 11.63 4.54 -14.09
C GLU A 151 11.37 3.67 -12.86
N GLU A 152 12.08 3.93 -11.75
CA GLU A 152 11.95 3.16 -10.51
C GLU A 152 10.55 3.35 -9.88
N GLY A 153 10.03 4.58 -9.93
CA GLY A 153 8.64 4.86 -9.54
C GLY A 153 7.64 4.10 -10.39
N ARG A 154 7.86 4.02 -11.72
CA ARG A 154 7.01 3.20 -12.60
C ARG A 154 7.08 1.72 -12.27
N MET A 155 8.27 1.19 -11.98
CA MET A 155 8.44 -0.20 -11.56
C MET A 155 7.69 -0.50 -10.26
N LEU A 156 7.75 0.43 -9.29
CA LEU A 156 6.99 0.33 -8.04
C LEU A 156 5.49 0.31 -8.31
N HIS A 157 4.97 1.27 -9.06
CA HIS A 157 3.56 1.38 -9.43
C HIS A 157 3.05 0.12 -10.13
N GLU A 158 3.78 -0.39 -11.11
CA GLU A 158 3.43 -1.62 -11.82
C GLU A 158 3.48 -2.87 -10.93
N ALA A 159 4.41 -2.92 -9.96
CA ALA A 159 4.50 -4.02 -9.01
C ALA A 159 3.30 -4.01 -8.03
N ASP A 160 2.86 -2.82 -7.61
CA ASP A 160 1.64 -2.64 -6.81
C ASP A 160 0.38 -3.06 -7.59
N GLU A 161 0.23 -2.58 -8.83
CA GLU A 161 -0.91 -2.94 -9.68
C GLU A 161 -1.01 -4.44 -9.99
N ALA A 162 0.13 -5.16 -10.01
CA ALA A 162 0.17 -6.60 -10.27
C ALA A 162 -0.34 -7.46 -9.09
N ASN A 163 -0.34 -6.93 -7.86
CA ASN A 163 -0.71 -7.60 -6.62
C ASN A 163 -2.02 -7.07 -6.03
#